data_1de96b5e48a909617ce2688e5813560b
#
_entry.id   1de96b5e48a909617ce2688e5813560b
#
_cell.length_a   1.000
_cell.length_b   1.000
_cell.length_c   1.000
_cell.angle_alpha   90.00
_cell.angle_beta   90.00
_cell.angle_gamma   90.00
#
_symmetry.space_group_name_H-M   'P 1'
#
loop_
_entity.id
_entity.type
_entity.pdbx_description
1 polymer ?
#
loop_
_entity_poly.entity_id
_entity_poly.type
_entity_poly.pdbx_seq_one_letter_code
_entity_poly.pdbx_strand_id
1 'polypeptide(L)'
;MATTDQQPTIVRLQTKVKLGVDLLAWMKGQLVYPQFYLRFRDKAKTVAAVGKVRSFSDVNLAQQFIQEHDFPLVGGLQFQGESQFILPQVLIEQQNGETVVSVFVETNELDSAKTILNSFEKITALLPLNQLTIENVEPKANQNTWCDWVNQALTQIRQGELTKLVLANETVFRIQGELNGKDFLAASQAKNSCLLYTSDAADEL
;
A
#
# COMPACT_ATOMS: atom_id res chain seq x y z
N MET A 1 38.82 -4.38 -24.38
CA MET A 1 38.26 -5.34 -23.40
C MET A 1 37.06 -4.68 -22.77
N ALA A 2 35.86 -5.07 -23.18
CA ALA A 2 34.63 -4.56 -22.58
C ALA A 2 34.44 -5.29 -21.25
N THR A 3 34.54 -4.57 -20.15
CA THR A 3 34.10 -5.05 -18.84
C THR A 3 32.59 -5.20 -18.94
N THR A 4 32.13 -6.45 -19.03
CA THR A 4 30.74 -6.81 -18.79
C THR A 4 30.45 -6.42 -17.34
N ASP A 5 29.76 -5.31 -17.17
CA ASP A 5 29.18 -4.87 -15.91
C ASP A 5 28.05 -5.89 -15.60
N GLN A 6 28.40 -7.01 -14.97
CA GLN A 6 27.41 -7.96 -14.47
C GLN A 6 26.67 -7.23 -13.35
N GLN A 7 25.41 -6.91 -13.57
CA GLN A 7 24.55 -6.41 -12.50
C GLN A 7 24.64 -7.37 -11.32
N PRO A 8 24.79 -6.87 -10.10
CA PRO A 8 24.92 -7.74 -8.93
C PRO A 8 23.69 -8.64 -8.80
N THR A 9 23.95 -9.93 -8.55
CA THR A 9 22.90 -10.93 -8.40
C THR A 9 22.10 -10.63 -7.12
N ILE A 10 20.77 -10.62 -7.22
CA ILE A 10 19.88 -10.47 -6.08
C ILE A 10 19.65 -11.83 -5.45
N VAL A 11 19.75 -11.89 -4.13
CA VAL A 11 19.50 -13.08 -3.31
C VAL A 11 18.26 -12.88 -2.47
N ARG A 12 17.41 -13.90 -2.38
CA ARG A 12 16.27 -13.99 -1.46
C ARG A 12 16.64 -14.85 -0.28
N LEU A 13 16.61 -14.29 0.92
CA LEU A 13 16.65 -15.02 2.18
C LEU A 13 15.23 -15.07 2.74
N GLN A 14 14.75 -16.24 3.09
CA GLN A 14 13.38 -16.44 3.56
C GLN A 14 13.36 -17.28 4.83
N THR A 15 12.51 -16.89 5.78
CA THR A 15 12.27 -17.66 7.00
C THR A 15 10.80 -17.60 7.40
N LYS A 16 10.32 -18.66 8.03
CA LYS A 16 9.01 -18.66 8.69
C LYS A 16 9.20 -18.26 10.15
N VAL A 17 8.38 -17.32 10.61
CA VAL A 17 8.41 -16.87 12.00
C VAL A 17 7.01 -16.97 12.60
N LYS A 18 6.95 -17.27 13.90
CA LYS A 18 5.68 -17.16 14.65
C LYS A 18 5.56 -15.72 15.16
N LEU A 19 5.16 -14.83 14.28
CA LEU A 19 4.98 -13.43 14.63
C LEU A 19 3.49 -13.15 14.82
N GLY A 20 3.04 -13.07 16.07
CA GLY A 20 1.70 -12.59 16.44
C GLY A 20 1.64 -11.06 16.49
N VAL A 21 2.32 -10.36 15.55
CA VAL A 21 2.49 -8.92 15.57
C VAL A 21 1.59 -8.27 14.54
N ASP A 22 0.98 -7.15 14.92
CA ASP A 22 0.32 -6.26 13.98
C ASP A 22 1.36 -5.64 13.04
N LEU A 23 1.22 -5.89 11.73
CA LEU A 23 2.18 -5.42 10.72
C LEU A 23 2.19 -3.89 10.57
N LEU A 24 1.10 -3.19 10.88
CA LEU A 24 1.10 -1.73 10.90
C LEU A 24 1.91 -1.18 12.07
N ALA A 25 1.81 -1.81 13.25
CA ALA A 25 2.61 -1.47 14.42
C ALA A 25 4.10 -1.73 14.17
N TRP A 26 4.41 -2.84 13.51
CA TRP A 26 5.77 -3.13 13.07
C TRP A 26 6.27 -2.07 12.07
N MET A 27 5.51 -1.79 11.01
CA MET A 27 5.89 -0.79 10.01
C MET A 27 6.09 0.61 10.62
N LYS A 28 5.28 0.99 11.61
CA LYS A 28 5.43 2.26 12.32
C LYS A 28 6.78 2.37 13.04
N GLY A 29 7.32 1.26 13.52
CA GLY A 29 8.65 1.19 14.13
C GLY A 29 9.81 1.27 13.13
N GLN A 30 9.56 1.11 11.82
CA GLN A 30 10.60 1.10 10.81
C GLN A 30 10.88 2.51 10.27
N LEU A 31 12.16 2.85 10.10
CA LEU A 31 12.61 4.13 9.53
C LEU A 31 13.01 4.00 8.05
N VAL A 32 12.89 2.79 7.49
CA VAL A 32 13.26 2.49 6.11
C VAL A 32 12.08 2.73 5.18
N TYR A 33 12.30 3.45 4.09
CA TYR A 33 11.31 3.78 3.07
C TYR A 33 11.80 3.34 1.67
N PRO A 34 10.87 3.14 0.70
CA PRO A 34 9.42 3.25 0.82
C PRO A 34 8.81 2.15 1.69
N GLN A 35 7.55 2.37 2.09
CA GLN A 35 6.79 1.41 2.88
C GLN A 35 5.49 1.07 2.14
N PHE A 36 5.13 -0.20 2.12
CA PHE A 36 3.92 -0.69 1.45
C PHE A 36 3.15 -1.61 2.39
N TYR A 37 1.83 -1.46 2.43
CA TYR A 37 0.93 -2.31 3.19
C TYR A 37 -0.30 -2.65 2.35
N LEU A 38 -0.67 -3.93 2.34
CA LEU A 38 -1.88 -4.42 1.70
C LEU A 38 -2.50 -5.51 2.56
N ARG A 39 -3.79 -5.39 2.85
CA ARG A 39 -4.60 -6.44 3.44
C ARG A 39 -5.64 -6.87 2.43
N PHE A 40 -5.66 -8.14 2.07
CA PHE A 40 -6.62 -8.66 1.10
C PHE A 40 -8.05 -8.67 1.68
N ARG A 41 -9.04 -8.52 0.80
CA ARG A 41 -10.46 -8.35 1.16
C ARG A 41 -11.01 -9.49 2.03
N ASP A 42 -10.67 -10.72 1.71
CA ASP A 42 -11.02 -11.92 2.46
C ASP A 42 -10.30 -12.02 3.82
N LYS A 43 -9.42 -11.05 4.12
CA LYS A 43 -8.55 -11.02 5.31
C LYS A 43 -7.65 -12.25 5.44
N ALA A 44 -7.59 -13.10 4.40
CA ALA A 44 -6.78 -14.31 4.42
C ALA A 44 -5.28 -14.00 4.36
N LYS A 45 -4.92 -12.88 3.70
CA LYS A 45 -3.53 -12.48 3.52
C LYS A 45 -3.33 -11.00 3.86
N THR A 46 -2.23 -10.72 4.56
CA THR A 46 -1.73 -9.36 4.80
C THR A 46 -0.27 -9.29 4.37
N VAL A 47 0.09 -8.22 3.68
CA VAL A 47 1.45 -7.98 3.16
C VAL A 47 1.95 -6.64 3.70
N ALA A 48 3.17 -6.64 4.22
CA ALA A 48 3.90 -5.43 4.58
C ALA A 48 5.29 -5.47 3.96
N ALA A 49 5.75 -4.35 3.43
CA ALA A 49 7.06 -4.26 2.84
C ALA A 49 7.75 -2.94 3.19
N VAL A 50 9.08 -2.98 3.35
CA VAL A 50 9.90 -1.81 3.61
C VAL A 50 11.18 -1.84 2.79
N GLY A 51 11.66 -0.66 2.46
CA GLY A 51 12.87 -0.46 1.67
C GLY A 51 12.71 -0.83 0.19
N LYS A 52 13.77 -0.69 -0.55
CA LYS A 52 13.79 -0.87 -2.00
C LYS A 52 15.14 -1.40 -2.46
N VAL A 53 15.14 -2.51 -3.19
CA VAL A 53 16.30 -3.07 -3.90
C VAL A 53 16.27 -2.69 -5.37
N ARG A 54 15.09 -2.76 -6.00
CA ARG A 54 14.85 -2.35 -7.39
C ARG A 54 13.54 -1.58 -7.51
N SER A 55 13.42 -0.75 -8.53
CA SER A 55 12.18 -0.03 -8.85
C SER A 55 11.91 -0.04 -10.34
N PHE A 56 10.63 -0.09 -10.70
CA PHE A 56 10.14 -0.14 -12.07
C PHE A 56 9.02 0.88 -12.23
N SER A 57 9.13 1.75 -13.22
CA SER A 57 8.09 2.68 -13.66
C SER A 57 7.37 2.21 -14.92
N ASP A 58 7.82 1.10 -15.50
CA ASP A 58 7.22 0.45 -16.66
C ASP A 58 6.68 -0.93 -16.28
N VAL A 59 5.41 -1.20 -16.62
CA VAL A 59 4.72 -2.46 -16.30
C VAL A 59 5.37 -3.65 -17.00
N ASN A 60 5.83 -3.48 -18.25
CA ASN A 60 6.43 -4.56 -19.01
C ASN A 60 7.78 -4.96 -18.42
N LEU A 61 8.59 -3.98 -18.00
CA LEU A 61 9.86 -4.25 -17.32
C LEU A 61 9.64 -4.92 -15.96
N ALA A 62 8.60 -4.49 -15.21
CA ALA A 62 8.23 -5.13 -13.96
C ALA A 62 7.80 -6.60 -14.19
N GLN A 63 6.98 -6.85 -15.21
CA GLN A 63 6.53 -8.19 -15.58
C GLN A 63 7.69 -9.08 -16.02
N GLN A 64 8.58 -8.57 -16.87
CA GLN A 64 9.77 -9.29 -17.29
C GLN A 64 10.64 -9.70 -16.10
N PHE A 65 10.88 -8.76 -15.17
CA PHE A 65 11.65 -9.04 -13.95
C PHE A 65 11.04 -10.15 -13.10
N ILE A 66 9.70 -10.15 -12.92
CA ILE A 66 9.01 -11.22 -12.18
C ILE A 66 9.21 -12.58 -12.89
N GLN A 67 9.09 -12.61 -14.21
CA GLN A 67 9.23 -13.84 -14.99
C GLN A 67 10.66 -14.42 -14.95
N GLU A 68 11.67 -13.54 -14.94
CA GLU A 68 13.07 -13.94 -14.92
C GLU A 68 13.56 -14.39 -13.54
N HIS A 69 13.04 -13.81 -12.47
CA HIS A 69 13.60 -14.00 -11.12
C HIS A 69 12.65 -14.68 -10.14
N ASP A 70 11.36 -14.79 -10.44
CA ASP A 70 10.33 -15.28 -9.52
C ASP A 70 10.32 -14.51 -8.17
N PHE A 71 10.60 -13.19 -8.23
CA PHE A 71 10.57 -12.32 -7.07
C PHE A 71 9.30 -11.48 -7.06
N PRO A 72 8.62 -11.34 -5.90
CA PRO A 72 7.42 -10.54 -5.81
C PRO A 72 7.75 -9.05 -5.86
N LEU A 73 6.97 -8.29 -6.62
CA LEU A 73 7.00 -6.85 -6.58
C LEU A 73 5.77 -6.32 -5.83
N VAL A 74 5.94 -5.20 -5.13
CA VAL A 74 4.85 -4.45 -4.52
C VAL A 74 4.74 -3.07 -5.15
N GLY A 75 3.52 -2.55 -5.25
CA GLY A 75 3.29 -1.26 -5.91
C GLY A 75 1.91 -1.17 -6.53
N GLY A 76 1.77 -0.33 -7.54
CA GLY A 76 0.49 -0.13 -8.20
C GLY A 76 0.58 0.73 -9.45
N LEU A 77 -0.57 0.85 -10.09
CA LEU A 77 -0.83 1.72 -11.23
C LEU A 77 -1.65 2.91 -10.73
N GLN A 78 -1.28 4.11 -11.15
CA GLN A 78 -2.13 5.29 -10.99
C GLN A 78 -3.23 5.26 -12.06
N PHE A 79 -4.35 5.89 -11.76
CA PHE A 79 -5.48 5.98 -12.70
C PHE A 79 -5.08 6.61 -14.05
N GLN A 80 -4.11 7.51 -14.05
CA GLN A 80 -3.59 8.17 -15.26
C GLN A 80 -2.53 7.35 -16.02
N GLY A 81 -2.27 6.10 -15.61
CA GLY A 81 -1.39 5.17 -16.32
C GLY A 81 0.07 5.15 -15.86
N GLU A 82 0.46 5.98 -14.92
CA GLU A 82 1.77 5.88 -14.30
C GLU A 82 1.85 4.64 -13.41
N SER A 83 2.98 3.96 -13.43
CA SER A 83 3.21 2.79 -12.59
C SER A 83 4.41 2.97 -11.68
N GLN A 84 4.33 2.40 -10.50
CA GLN A 84 5.45 2.30 -9.58
C GLN A 84 5.44 0.95 -8.89
N PHE A 85 6.39 0.11 -9.26
CA PHE A 85 6.61 -1.19 -8.61
C PHE A 85 8.00 -1.24 -8.02
N ILE A 86 8.15 -1.91 -6.89
CA ILE A 86 9.43 -2.10 -6.23
C ILE A 86 9.63 -3.57 -5.84
N LEU A 87 10.87 -4.04 -5.95
CA LEU A 87 11.34 -5.18 -5.18
C LEU A 87 11.72 -4.63 -3.80
N PRO A 88 10.99 -4.98 -2.73
CA PRO A 88 11.29 -4.46 -1.41
C PRO A 88 12.56 -5.08 -0.84
N GLN A 89 13.18 -4.41 0.13
CA GLN A 89 14.29 -4.98 0.88
C GLN A 89 13.78 -6.03 1.87
N VAL A 90 12.66 -5.77 2.53
CA VAL A 90 11.97 -6.72 3.40
C VAL A 90 10.52 -6.85 2.99
N LEU A 91 10.05 -8.07 2.84
CA LEU A 91 8.65 -8.43 2.58
C LEU A 91 8.18 -9.39 3.67
N ILE A 92 7.05 -9.04 4.30
CA ILE A 92 6.37 -9.90 5.26
C ILE A 92 5.00 -10.26 4.71
N GLU A 93 4.70 -11.52 4.75
CA GLU A 93 3.42 -12.07 4.36
C GLU A 93 2.83 -12.85 5.53
N GLN A 94 1.65 -12.45 5.97
CA GLN A 94 0.87 -13.18 6.97
C GLN A 94 -0.33 -13.83 6.30
N GLN A 95 -0.47 -15.14 6.44
CA GLN A 95 -1.58 -15.90 5.89
C GLN A 95 -1.88 -17.11 6.78
N ASN A 96 -3.15 -17.33 7.11
CA ASN A 96 -3.62 -18.49 7.87
C ASN A 96 -2.85 -18.75 9.19
N GLY A 97 -2.42 -17.69 9.88
CA GLY A 97 -1.66 -17.79 11.11
C GLY A 97 -0.16 -18.05 10.94
N GLU A 98 0.31 -18.23 9.71
CA GLU A 98 1.73 -18.28 9.38
C GLU A 98 2.24 -16.90 8.98
N THR A 99 3.49 -16.60 9.35
CA THR A 99 4.19 -15.40 8.91
C THR A 99 5.48 -15.81 8.22
N VAL A 100 5.63 -15.34 6.99
CA VAL A 100 6.84 -15.53 6.18
C VAL A 100 7.54 -14.20 6.01
N VAL A 101 8.82 -14.16 6.30
CA VAL A 101 9.68 -12.99 6.10
C VAL A 101 10.65 -13.30 4.98
N SER A 102 10.67 -12.45 3.97
CA SER A 102 11.65 -12.49 2.88
C SER A 102 12.50 -11.22 2.91
N VAL A 103 13.81 -11.38 2.79
CA VAL A 103 14.76 -10.28 2.64
C VAL A 103 15.44 -10.45 1.28
N PHE A 104 15.43 -9.37 0.51
CA PHE A 104 16.08 -9.29 -0.79
C PHE A 104 17.27 -8.35 -0.68
N VAL A 105 18.44 -8.82 -1.10
CA VAL A 105 19.68 -8.05 -1.07
C VAL A 105 20.55 -8.40 -2.27
N GLU A 106 21.42 -7.51 -2.63
CA GLU A 106 22.52 -7.81 -3.55
C GLU A 106 23.57 -8.71 -2.85
N THR A 107 24.22 -9.56 -3.62
CA THR A 107 25.19 -10.53 -3.05
C THR A 107 26.33 -9.90 -2.26
N ASN A 108 26.68 -8.67 -2.57
CA ASN A 108 27.68 -7.89 -1.83
C ASN A 108 27.15 -7.27 -0.51
N GLU A 109 25.82 -7.35 -0.26
CA GLU A 109 25.16 -6.76 0.90
C GLU A 109 24.55 -7.79 1.87
N LEU A 110 25.00 -9.05 1.82
CA LEU A 110 24.45 -10.14 2.65
C LEU A 110 24.52 -9.88 4.15
N ASP A 111 25.55 -9.13 4.62
CA ASP A 111 25.66 -8.80 6.04
C ASP A 111 24.63 -7.76 6.48
N SER A 112 24.20 -6.88 5.58
CA SER A 112 23.10 -5.95 5.85
C SER A 112 21.77 -6.68 6.04
N ALA A 113 21.53 -7.78 5.31
CA ALA A 113 20.33 -8.60 5.47
C ALA A 113 20.23 -9.22 6.86
N LYS A 114 21.34 -9.68 7.42
CA LYS A 114 21.38 -10.21 8.80
C LYS A 114 21.04 -9.12 9.83
N THR A 115 21.57 -7.92 9.62
CA THR A 115 21.28 -6.77 10.50
C THR A 115 19.79 -6.40 10.44
N ILE A 116 19.19 -6.40 9.25
CA ILE A 116 17.77 -6.14 9.06
C ILE A 116 16.92 -7.20 9.77
N LEU A 117 17.25 -8.50 9.59
CA LEU A 117 16.54 -9.58 10.27
C LEU A 117 16.63 -9.50 11.79
N ASN A 118 17.77 -9.07 12.32
CA ASN A 118 17.98 -8.90 13.77
C ASN A 118 17.26 -7.65 14.33
N SER A 119 16.97 -6.65 13.49
CA SER A 119 16.22 -5.44 13.90
C SER A 119 14.69 -5.62 13.85
N PHE A 120 14.23 -6.83 13.55
CA PHE A 120 12.83 -7.15 13.27
C PHE A 120 11.89 -6.97 14.47
N GLU A 121 12.42 -6.95 15.68
CA GLU A 121 11.64 -6.86 16.91
C GLU A 121 11.16 -5.44 17.24
N LYS A 122 11.54 -4.44 16.46
CA LYS A 122 11.20 -3.05 16.73
C LYS A 122 9.74 -2.75 16.35
N ILE A 123 8.87 -2.77 17.36
CA ILE A 123 7.44 -2.49 17.23
C ILE A 123 7.15 -1.16 17.90
N THR A 124 6.33 -0.33 17.25
CA THR A 124 5.83 0.92 17.83
C THR A 124 4.32 0.86 17.91
N ALA A 125 3.78 1.10 19.10
CA ALA A 125 2.34 1.07 19.33
C ALA A 125 1.57 2.01 18.38
N LEU A 126 0.45 1.52 17.87
CA LEU A 126 -0.51 2.35 17.12
C LEU A 126 -1.26 3.25 18.09
N LEU A 127 -1.44 4.51 17.71
CA LEU A 127 -2.12 5.51 18.51
C LEU A 127 -3.57 5.72 17.99
N PRO A 128 -4.54 5.91 18.89
CA PRO A 128 -5.90 6.21 18.49
C PRO A 128 -6.00 7.65 17.92
N LEU A 129 -6.82 7.83 16.89
CA LEU A 129 -7.01 9.14 16.24
C LEU A 129 -7.79 10.17 17.09
N ASN A 130 -8.41 9.75 18.20
CA ASN A 130 -9.12 10.65 19.10
C ASN A 130 -8.24 11.72 19.78
N GLN A 131 -6.92 11.61 19.61
CA GLN A 131 -5.95 12.62 20.09
C GLN A 131 -5.73 13.75 19.07
N LEU A 132 -6.27 13.65 17.86
CA LEU A 132 -6.16 14.68 16.83
C LEU A 132 -7.30 15.66 16.96
N THR A 133 -6.97 16.95 16.93
CA THR A 133 -7.97 18.04 16.85
C THR A 133 -8.16 18.44 15.39
N ILE A 134 -9.41 18.37 14.92
CA ILE A 134 -9.78 18.88 13.60
C ILE A 134 -10.07 20.37 13.74
N GLU A 135 -9.29 21.22 13.08
CA GLU A 135 -9.46 22.67 13.09
C GLU A 135 -10.45 23.15 12.04
N ASN A 136 -10.42 22.51 10.86
CA ASN A 136 -11.28 22.88 9.75
C ASN A 136 -11.60 21.67 8.85
N VAL A 137 -12.77 21.73 8.20
CA VAL A 137 -13.25 20.74 7.23
C VAL A 137 -13.74 21.48 6.00
N GLU A 138 -13.08 21.29 4.88
CA GLU A 138 -13.37 21.95 3.61
C GLU A 138 -13.76 20.91 2.54
N PRO A 139 -15.07 20.63 2.33
CA PRO A 139 -15.52 19.84 1.20
C PRO A 139 -15.45 20.66 -0.09
N LYS A 140 -14.96 20.10 -1.20
CA LYS A 140 -14.99 20.76 -2.52
C LYS A 140 -16.42 20.99 -3.01
N ALA A 141 -17.31 20.03 -2.80
CA ALA A 141 -18.72 20.19 -3.05
C ALA A 141 -19.50 20.17 -1.74
N ASN A 142 -20.27 21.21 -1.49
CA ASN A 142 -21.29 21.21 -0.45
C ASN A 142 -22.50 20.36 -0.87
N GLN A 143 -23.48 20.19 0.03
CA GLN A 143 -24.65 19.37 -0.22
C GLN A 143 -25.43 19.79 -1.49
N ASN A 144 -25.63 21.08 -1.70
CA ASN A 144 -26.37 21.57 -2.87
C ASN A 144 -25.62 21.27 -4.17
N THR A 145 -24.32 21.59 -4.20
CA THR A 145 -23.47 21.28 -5.36
C THR A 145 -23.44 19.79 -5.65
N TRP A 146 -23.38 18.95 -4.63
CA TRP A 146 -23.44 17.49 -4.79
C TRP A 146 -24.77 17.03 -5.39
N CYS A 147 -25.89 17.54 -4.88
CA CYS A 147 -27.21 17.23 -5.43
C CYS A 147 -27.35 17.68 -6.88
N ASP A 148 -26.79 18.84 -7.25
CA ASP A 148 -26.79 19.31 -8.64
C ASP A 148 -26.00 18.39 -9.56
N TRP A 149 -24.83 17.90 -9.13
CA TRP A 149 -24.05 16.92 -9.89
C TRP A 149 -24.80 15.60 -10.09
N VAL A 150 -25.46 15.10 -9.04
CA VAL A 150 -26.29 13.89 -9.12
C VAL A 150 -27.43 14.09 -10.13
N ASN A 151 -28.14 15.22 -10.07
CA ASN A 151 -29.26 15.52 -10.99
C ASN A 151 -28.78 15.64 -12.44
N GLN A 152 -27.64 16.26 -12.68
CA GLN A 152 -27.03 16.33 -14.01
C GLN A 152 -26.67 14.93 -14.54
N ALA A 153 -26.02 14.11 -13.71
CA ALA A 153 -25.68 12.73 -14.07
C ALA A 153 -26.92 11.90 -14.42
N LEU A 154 -27.95 11.97 -13.58
CA LEU A 154 -29.22 11.28 -13.83
C LEU A 154 -29.91 11.74 -15.15
N THR A 155 -29.80 13.03 -15.47
CA THR A 155 -30.33 13.57 -16.71
C THR A 155 -29.62 12.97 -17.94
N GLN A 156 -28.29 12.93 -17.92
CA GLN A 156 -27.49 12.34 -19.00
C GLN A 156 -27.73 10.83 -19.16
N ILE A 157 -27.90 10.11 -18.05
CA ILE A 157 -28.25 8.69 -18.07
C ILE A 157 -29.64 8.47 -18.69
N ARG A 158 -30.65 9.30 -18.33
CA ARG A 158 -32.00 9.22 -18.91
C ARG A 158 -32.04 9.55 -20.38
N GLN A 159 -31.16 10.43 -20.85
CA GLN A 159 -31.02 10.79 -22.28
C GLN A 159 -30.25 9.74 -23.08
N GLY A 160 -29.69 8.73 -22.43
CA GLY A 160 -28.89 7.67 -23.06
C GLY A 160 -27.47 8.10 -23.44
N GLU A 161 -27.02 9.26 -22.96
CA GLU A 161 -25.65 9.74 -23.20
C GLU A 161 -24.64 8.98 -22.36
N LEU A 162 -25.03 8.54 -21.15
CA LEU A 162 -24.24 7.73 -20.23
C LEU A 162 -25.05 6.52 -19.77
N THR A 163 -24.38 5.40 -19.56
CA THR A 163 -24.99 4.22 -18.92
C THR A 163 -24.77 4.23 -17.41
N LYS A 164 -23.63 4.76 -16.98
CA LYS A 164 -23.23 4.79 -15.58
C LYS A 164 -22.26 5.94 -15.33
N LEU A 165 -22.30 6.52 -14.15
CA LEU A 165 -21.35 7.54 -13.70
C LEU A 165 -21.04 7.35 -12.19
N VAL A 166 -19.77 7.40 -11.84
CA VAL A 166 -19.33 7.42 -10.45
C VAL A 166 -18.92 8.84 -10.07
N LEU A 167 -19.60 9.40 -9.08
CA LEU A 167 -19.28 10.72 -8.54
C LEU A 167 -18.34 10.59 -7.34
N ALA A 168 -17.39 11.51 -7.25
CA ALA A 168 -16.50 11.61 -6.09
C ALA A 168 -16.46 13.05 -5.56
N ASN A 169 -16.32 13.19 -4.25
CA ASN A 169 -16.08 14.47 -3.60
C ASN A 169 -14.79 14.40 -2.79
N GLU A 170 -14.04 15.48 -2.82
CA GLU A 170 -12.84 15.64 -2.01
C GLU A 170 -13.16 16.50 -0.78
N THR A 171 -12.72 16.05 0.38
CA THR A 171 -12.83 16.82 1.61
C THR A 171 -11.45 16.97 2.24
N VAL A 172 -11.03 18.21 2.46
CA VAL A 172 -9.76 18.53 3.11
C VAL A 172 -9.99 18.75 4.58
N PHE A 173 -9.23 18.04 5.42
CA PHE A 173 -9.23 18.22 6.88
C PHE A 173 -7.94 18.91 7.28
N ARG A 174 -8.06 20.05 7.98
CA ARG A 174 -6.94 20.65 8.69
C ARG A 174 -6.93 20.14 10.11
N ILE A 175 -5.78 19.60 10.50
CA ILE A 175 -5.60 19.01 11.83
C ILE A 175 -4.49 19.72 12.58
N GLN A 176 -4.63 19.81 13.90
CA GLN A 176 -3.56 20.22 14.79
C GLN A 176 -2.76 18.99 15.21
N GLY A 177 -1.43 19.06 15.07
CA GLY A 177 -0.53 17.96 15.38
C GLY A 177 -0.08 17.18 14.14
N GLU A 178 0.56 16.06 14.38
CA GLU A 178 1.13 15.19 13.34
C GLU A 178 0.28 13.93 13.18
N LEU A 179 -0.17 13.65 11.95
CA LEU A 179 -0.89 12.44 11.58
C LEU A 179 0.07 11.37 11.08
N ASN A 180 0.18 10.28 11.81
CA ASN A 180 0.89 9.10 11.31
C ASN A 180 -0.03 8.26 10.42
N GLY A 181 0.38 8.00 9.16
CA GLY A 181 -0.42 7.25 8.19
C GLY A 181 -0.76 5.82 8.64
N LYS A 182 0.06 5.17 9.49
CA LYS A 182 -0.22 3.82 9.99
C LYS A 182 -1.32 3.86 11.06
N ASP A 183 -1.34 4.87 11.91
CA ASP A 183 -2.41 5.07 12.90
C ASP A 183 -3.74 5.35 12.19
N PHE A 184 -3.71 6.20 11.15
CA PHE A 184 -4.87 6.49 10.32
C PHE A 184 -5.41 5.23 9.62
N LEU A 185 -4.51 4.45 9.00
CA LEU A 185 -4.88 3.21 8.32
C LEU A 185 -5.47 2.18 9.29
N ALA A 186 -4.89 2.01 10.48
CA ALA A 186 -5.41 1.12 11.51
C ALA A 186 -6.82 1.53 11.98
N ALA A 187 -7.04 2.82 12.22
CA ALA A 187 -8.34 3.35 12.60
C ALA A 187 -9.39 3.19 11.47
N SER A 188 -8.98 3.40 10.22
CA SER A 188 -9.83 3.18 9.06
C SER A 188 -10.24 1.72 8.92
N GLN A 189 -9.30 0.79 9.07
CA GLN A 189 -9.58 -0.66 9.04
C GLN A 189 -10.54 -1.11 10.14
N ALA A 190 -10.44 -0.52 11.32
CA ALA A 190 -11.32 -0.85 12.45
C ALA A 190 -12.77 -0.42 12.19
N LYS A 191 -12.99 0.69 11.50
CA LYS A 191 -14.33 1.25 11.21
C LYS A 191 -14.92 0.74 9.91
N ASN A 192 -14.10 0.50 8.90
CA ASN A 192 -14.53 0.26 7.53
C ASN A 192 -13.87 -1.02 7.00
N SER A 193 -14.45 -2.16 7.32
CA SER A 193 -13.93 -3.45 6.85
C SER A 193 -13.96 -3.62 5.32
N CYS A 194 -14.74 -2.79 4.60
CA CYS A 194 -14.91 -2.84 3.14
C CYS A 194 -14.15 -1.75 2.36
N LEU A 195 -13.80 -0.62 2.96
CA LEU A 195 -13.35 0.58 2.22
C LEU A 195 -11.90 0.59 1.73
N LEU A 196 -11.12 -0.44 2.03
CA LEU A 196 -9.74 -0.55 1.54
C LEU A 196 -9.64 -1.28 0.20
N TYR A 197 -10.77 -1.51 -0.46
CA TYR A 197 -10.87 -2.18 -1.73
C TYR A 197 -11.58 -1.29 -2.74
N THR A 198 -11.06 -1.27 -3.94
CA THR A 198 -11.78 -0.78 -5.10
C THR A 198 -12.98 -1.69 -5.35
N SER A 199 -14.11 -1.45 -4.67
CA SER A 199 -15.37 -1.92 -5.17
C SER A 199 -15.83 -0.92 -6.21
N ASP A 200 -16.18 -1.38 -7.39
CA ASP A 200 -16.96 -0.59 -8.32
C ASP A 200 -18.41 -0.59 -7.79
N ALA A 201 -18.70 0.40 -6.94
CA ALA A 201 -20.02 0.54 -6.31
C ALA A 201 -21.16 0.68 -7.34
N ALA A 202 -20.85 0.90 -8.61
CA ALA A 202 -21.83 1.00 -9.68
C ALA A 202 -22.21 -0.37 -10.29
N ASP A 203 -21.45 -1.43 -10.01
CA ASP A 203 -21.74 -2.79 -10.50
C ASP A 203 -22.52 -3.65 -9.48
N GLU A 204 -22.81 -3.11 -8.27
CA GLU A 204 -23.52 -3.84 -7.20
C GLU A 204 -25.00 -3.51 -7.10
N LEU A 205 -25.61 -2.88 -8.15
CA LEU A 205 -27.06 -2.58 -8.22
C LEU A 205 -27.79 -3.50 -9.17
#